data_bf2d6aa3bd97a6d7a230eab9a6440bc4
#
_entry.id   bf2d6aa3bd97a6d7a230eab9a6440bc4
#
_cell.length_a   1.000
_cell.length_b   1.000
_cell.length_c   1.000
_cell.angle_alpha   90.00
_cell.angle_beta   90.00
_cell.angle_gamma   90.00
#
_symmetry.space_group_name_H-M   'P 1'
#
loop_
_entity.id
_entity.type
_entity.pdbx_description
1 polymer ?
#
loop_
_entity_poly.entity_id
_entity_poly.type
_entity_poly.pdbx_seq_one_letter_code
_entity_poly.pdbx_strand_id
1 'polypeptide(L)'
;MNVTKWLGAVLLSVLLMSTAACANTSTQEKNQSENETASKESKDKTTAVETGNKSLSNIKVLATGGTIAGSSDSDTDTTGYKSGSLGIDKVIASVPQLKDIANVTGEQVANVGSENVDDALLLKLAKRVNKLLNDDQVDGIVITHGTDTLEETAYFLHLVVKSDKPVVVVGSMRPASAISADGPLNLYHAVKIASTKEAKGKGVMVTLNDRIASARFITKTNTTTTDSFKSLEQGYIGEIAGEVVSFYNEPTRKHTSESEFDVSKIKELPQVDILYGYQNDQKYMYDAAVKSGAKGIVVAAAGNGTMSTEAIKGATDAVKKDVVVVRSSRAGNGIVTHEKMDDEHHFVSSDSLNPQKARILLMLALTKTKDPSKVQTYYGKY
;
A
#
# COMPACT_ATOMS: atom_id res chain seq x y z
N MET A 1 -0.19 -42.74 47.79
CA MET A 1 -1.39 -42.74 48.65
C MET A 1 -2.49 -41.97 47.92
N ASN A 2 -3.37 -42.77 47.36
CA ASN A 2 -4.86 -42.64 47.26
C ASN A 2 -5.40 -41.29 46.76
N VAL A 3 -5.90 -41.23 45.56
CA VAL A 3 -7.21 -41.64 44.99
C VAL A 3 -8.38 -40.84 45.59
N THR A 4 -9.08 -40.07 44.77
CA THR A 4 -10.52 -40.30 44.54
C THR A 4 -11.04 -39.38 43.43
N LYS A 5 -11.48 -40.01 42.37
CA LYS A 5 -12.51 -39.78 41.39
C LYS A 5 -13.75 -39.05 41.93
N TRP A 6 -14.32 -38.16 41.12
CA TRP A 6 -15.77 -37.98 41.02
C TRP A 6 -16.18 -37.81 39.56
N LEU A 7 -16.97 -38.80 39.13
CA LEU A 7 -17.82 -38.76 37.92
C LEU A 7 -19.14 -38.06 38.30
N GLY A 8 -19.67 -37.32 37.36
CA GLY A 8 -21.05 -36.82 37.40
C GLY A 8 -21.54 -36.56 35.99
N ALA A 9 -22.22 -37.57 35.48
CA ALA A 9 -22.94 -37.53 34.19
C ALA A 9 -24.33 -36.89 34.39
N VAL A 10 -25.06 -36.77 33.27
CA VAL A 10 -26.52 -36.48 33.11
C VAL A 10 -26.76 -35.07 32.57
N LEU A 11 -27.51 -34.82 31.51
CA LEU A 11 -28.60 -35.53 30.80
C LEU A 11 -28.78 -34.91 29.40
N LEU A 12 -29.07 -35.78 28.47
CA LEU A 12 -29.63 -35.63 27.13
C LEU A 12 -31.07 -35.11 27.22
N SER A 13 -31.43 -34.10 26.44
CA SER A 13 -32.84 -33.82 26.14
C SER A 13 -33.01 -33.58 24.66
N VAL A 14 -33.49 -34.60 23.98
CA VAL A 14 -34.04 -34.61 22.62
C VAL A 14 -35.45 -34.01 22.68
N LEU A 15 -35.75 -33.06 21.84
CA LEU A 15 -37.12 -32.74 21.46
C LEU A 15 -37.24 -32.62 19.96
N LEU A 16 -37.83 -33.66 19.37
CA LEU A 16 -38.41 -33.70 18.05
C LEU A 16 -39.79 -33.03 18.07
N MET A 17 -40.08 -32.25 17.02
CA MET A 17 -41.45 -32.09 16.43
C MET A 17 -41.24 -31.08 15.27
N SER A 18 -41.72 -31.26 14.14
CA SER A 18 -42.53 -32.11 13.29
C SER A 18 -42.85 -31.26 12.06
N THR A 19 -42.77 -31.90 10.93
CA THR A 19 -43.07 -31.48 9.57
C THR A 19 -44.47 -30.94 9.34
N ALA A 20 -44.62 -29.93 8.46
CA ALA A 20 -45.81 -29.81 7.65
C ALA A 20 -45.44 -29.26 6.26
N ALA A 21 -45.53 -30.14 5.29
CA ALA A 21 -45.55 -29.84 3.87
C ALA A 21 -46.98 -29.45 3.49
N CYS A 22 -47.10 -28.45 2.57
CA CYS A 22 -48.27 -28.32 1.70
C CYS A 22 -47.80 -27.95 0.32
N ALA A 23 -47.93 -28.91 -0.58
CA ALA A 23 -47.98 -28.73 -2.02
C ALA A 23 -49.43 -28.43 -2.44
N ASN A 24 -49.61 -27.62 -3.46
CA ASN A 24 -50.68 -27.68 -4.48
C ASN A 24 -50.34 -26.73 -5.63
N THR A 25 -49.99 -27.22 -6.78
CA THR A 25 -50.72 -27.69 -7.95
C THR A 25 -51.49 -26.60 -8.71
N SER A 26 -50.91 -26.28 -9.87
CA SER A 26 -51.44 -25.87 -11.18
C SER A 26 -52.92 -25.55 -11.39
N THR A 27 -53.22 -24.51 -12.17
CA THR A 27 -54.05 -24.66 -13.40
C THR A 27 -53.86 -23.47 -14.35
N GLN A 28 -53.65 -23.78 -15.61
CA GLN A 28 -53.80 -22.88 -16.78
C GLN A 28 -55.27 -22.58 -17.05
N GLU A 29 -55.54 -21.38 -17.49
CA GLU A 29 -56.60 -21.20 -18.55
C GLU A 29 -56.34 -19.92 -19.36
N LYS A 30 -56.37 -20.12 -20.67
CA LYS A 30 -56.42 -19.13 -21.74
C LYS A 30 -57.78 -18.45 -21.75
N ASN A 31 -57.88 -17.18 -22.10
CA ASN A 31 -58.90 -16.72 -23.06
C ASN A 31 -58.47 -15.41 -23.73
N GLN A 32 -58.59 -15.45 -25.06
CA GLN A 32 -58.55 -14.33 -25.98
C GLN A 32 -59.90 -13.58 -25.92
N SER A 33 -59.85 -12.27 -26.14
CA SER A 33 -60.83 -11.62 -27.05
C SER A 33 -60.42 -10.16 -27.30
N GLU A 34 -60.48 -9.84 -28.59
CA GLU A 34 -60.28 -8.56 -29.25
C GLU A 34 -61.30 -7.51 -28.78
N ASN A 35 -60.98 -6.21 -28.81
CA ASN A 35 -61.56 -5.27 -29.77
C ASN A 35 -60.96 -3.86 -29.71
N GLU A 36 -60.89 -3.25 -30.86
CA GLU A 36 -60.47 -1.93 -31.30
C GLU A 36 -61.16 -0.76 -30.56
N THR A 37 -60.53 0.40 -30.39
CA THR A 37 -60.71 1.58 -31.27
C THR A 37 -60.12 2.85 -30.62
N ALA A 38 -59.45 3.64 -31.49
CA ALA A 38 -59.37 5.10 -31.55
C ALA A 38 -58.34 5.89 -30.70
N SER A 39 -57.29 6.23 -31.40
CA SER A 39 -56.55 7.50 -31.52
C SER A 39 -56.85 8.64 -30.53
N LYS A 40 -55.78 9.10 -29.86
CA LYS A 40 -55.45 10.53 -29.75
C LYS A 40 -53.94 10.71 -29.64
N GLU A 41 -53.36 11.41 -30.60
CA GLU A 41 -51.98 11.91 -30.58
C GLU A 41 -51.76 12.77 -29.34
N SER A 42 -50.79 12.41 -28.51
CA SER A 42 -50.07 13.35 -27.65
C SER A 42 -48.60 13.28 -28.04
N LYS A 43 -48.12 14.35 -28.61
CA LYS A 43 -46.70 14.59 -28.85
C LYS A 43 -45.97 14.59 -27.53
N ASP A 44 -45.40 13.46 -27.16
CA ASP A 44 -44.46 13.41 -26.07
C ASP A 44 -43.05 13.62 -26.64
N LYS A 45 -42.44 14.73 -26.23
CA LYS A 45 -41.06 15.05 -26.53
C LYS A 45 -40.18 14.02 -25.85
N THR A 46 -39.78 13.00 -26.59
CA THR A 46 -38.67 12.13 -26.17
C THR A 46 -37.41 12.98 -26.11
N THR A 47 -37.06 13.42 -24.94
CA THR A 47 -35.70 13.90 -24.64
C THR A 47 -34.78 12.72 -24.88
N ALA A 48 -34.06 12.76 -25.98
CA ALA A 48 -32.93 11.89 -26.23
C ALA A 48 -31.94 12.11 -25.08
N VAL A 49 -31.79 11.14 -24.22
CA VAL A 49 -30.66 11.04 -23.33
C VAL A 49 -29.44 10.86 -24.23
N GLU A 50 -28.71 11.94 -24.46
CA GLU A 50 -27.36 11.85 -25.01
C GLU A 50 -26.54 10.94 -24.08
N THR A 51 -26.37 9.70 -24.44
CA THR A 51 -25.32 8.84 -23.95
C THR A 51 -24.01 9.39 -24.50
N GLY A 52 -23.50 10.45 -23.86
CA GLY A 52 -22.17 10.94 -24.12
C GLY A 52 -21.20 9.78 -23.87
N ASN A 53 -20.46 9.40 -24.89
CA ASN A 53 -19.31 8.53 -24.79
C ASN A 53 -18.32 9.19 -23.83
N LYS A 54 -18.38 8.83 -22.53
CA LYS A 54 -17.33 9.21 -21.58
C LYS A 54 -16.06 8.58 -22.09
N SER A 55 -15.13 9.37 -22.62
CA SER A 55 -13.81 8.86 -22.96
C SER A 55 -13.22 8.22 -21.69
N LEU A 56 -12.78 6.97 -21.79
CA LEU A 56 -12.13 6.26 -20.70
C LEU A 56 -10.84 6.98 -20.30
N SER A 57 -10.51 6.95 -19.01
CA SER A 57 -9.26 7.50 -18.49
C SER A 57 -8.04 6.78 -19.08
N ASN A 58 -6.98 7.51 -19.36
CA ASN A 58 -5.72 6.98 -19.84
C ASN A 58 -4.80 6.64 -18.66
N ILE A 59 -4.63 5.36 -18.38
CA ILE A 59 -3.86 4.87 -17.24
C ILE A 59 -2.55 4.24 -17.71
N LYS A 60 -1.44 4.70 -17.13
CA LYS A 60 -0.12 4.09 -17.31
C LYS A 60 0.17 3.07 -16.22
N VAL A 61 0.49 1.85 -16.61
CA VAL A 61 0.94 0.80 -15.68
C VAL A 61 2.47 0.70 -15.77
N LEU A 62 3.14 1.06 -14.69
CA LEU A 62 4.60 0.97 -14.56
C LEU A 62 4.94 -0.32 -13.79
N ALA A 63 5.68 -1.23 -14.41
CA ALA A 63 6.05 -2.48 -13.78
C ALA A 63 7.49 -2.44 -13.24
N THR A 64 7.66 -2.88 -11.98
CA THR A 64 8.98 -3.04 -11.35
C THR A 64 9.37 -4.50 -11.13
N GLY A 65 8.44 -5.44 -11.34
CA GLY A 65 8.60 -6.87 -11.08
C GLY A 65 7.76 -7.37 -9.91
N GLY A 66 8.34 -8.17 -9.06
CA GLY A 66 7.67 -8.72 -7.87
C GLY A 66 6.78 -9.94 -8.13
N THR A 67 6.03 -10.34 -7.10
CA THR A 67 5.16 -11.54 -7.07
C THR A 67 4.03 -11.48 -8.08
N ILE A 68 3.46 -10.31 -8.32
CA ILE A 68 2.35 -10.11 -9.29
C ILE A 68 2.76 -10.49 -10.73
N ALA A 69 4.05 -10.44 -11.01
CA ALA A 69 4.68 -10.90 -12.24
C ALA A 69 5.49 -12.19 -12.00
N GLY A 70 5.26 -12.89 -10.90
CA GLY A 70 5.96 -14.12 -10.51
C GLY A 70 5.31 -15.37 -11.09
N SER A 71 6.12 -16.42 -11.28
CA SER A 71 5.68 -17.73 -11.70
C SER A 71 6.42 -18.83 -10.96
N SER A 72 5.71 -19.91 -10.62
CA SER A 72 6.25 -21.17 -10.09
C SER A 72 5.96 -22.30 -11.04
N ASP A 73 6.66 -23.43 -10.85
CA ASP A 73 6.47 -24.65 -11.64
C ASP A 73 5.20 -25.43 -11.24
N SER A 74 4.63 -25.13 -10.06
CA SER A 74 3.40 -25.73 -9.55
C SER A 74 2.38 -24.64 -9.21
N ASP A 75 1.13 -24.87 -9.59
CA ASP A 75 -0.01 -23.98 -9.29
C ASP A 75 -0.42 -24.00 -7.81
N THR A 76 0.03 -25.01 -7.05
CA THR A 76 -0.18 -25.09 -5.59
C THR A 76 0.98 -24.48 -4.79
N ASP A 77 2.10 -24.14 -5.43
CA ASP A 77 3.21 -23.46 -4.78
C ASP A 77 2.97 -21.95 -4.74
N THR A 78 2.67 -21.43 -3.56
CA THR A 78 2.39 -20.02 -3.31
C THR A 78 3.58 -19.24 -2.76
N THR A 79 4.69 -19.90 -2.45
CA THR A 79 5.87 -19.31 -1.79
C THR A 79 7.20 -19.54 -2.51
N GLY A 80 7.34 -20.66 -3.22
CA GLY A 80 8.56 -21.05 -3.96
C GLY A 80 8.52 -20.62 -5.44
N TYR A 81 8.42 -19.34 -5.74
CA TYR A 81 8.28 -18.80 -7.10
C TYR A 81 9.43 -17.86 -7.48
N LYS A 82 9.61 -17.67 -8.80
CA LYS A 82 10.54 -16.68 -9.33
C LYS A 82 9.81 -15.34 -9.56
N SER A 83 10.19 -14.31 -8.79
CA SER A 83 9.68 -12.95 -8.96
C SER A 83 10.01 -12.39 -10.34
N GLY A 84 9.10 -11.55 -10.90
CA GLY A 84 9.38 -10.82 -12.14
C GLY A 84 9.54 -11.71 -13.38
N SER A 85 8.98 -12.92 -13.40
CA SER A 85 9.09 -13.82 -14.56
C SER A 85 8.27 -13.39 -15.77
N LEU A 86 7.23 -12.57 -15.55
CA LEU A 86 6.33 -12.08 -16.58
C LEU A 86 6.60 -10.61 -16.90
N GLY A 87 6.65 -10.26 -18.19
CA GLY A 87 6.68 -8.86 -18.61
C GLY A 87 5.31 -8.19 -18.45
N ILE A 88 5.31 -6.86 -18.42
CA ILE A 88 4.11 -6.04 -18.18
C ILE A 88 2.98 -6.35 -19.16
N ASP A 89 3.26 -6.61 -20.43
CA ASP A 89 2.24 -6.92 -21.43
C ASP A 89 1.45 -8.19 -21.08
N LYS A 90 2.14 -9.22 -20.55
CA LYS A 90 1.48 -10.45 -20.08
C LYS A 90 0.65 -10.22 -18.82
N VAL A 91 1.13 -9.37 -17.91
CA VAL A 91 0.39 -9.00 -16.69
C VAL A 91 -0.88 -8.24 -17.05
N ILE A 92 -0.84 -7.28 -17.96
CA ILE A 92 -2.03 -6.56 -18.46
C ILE A 92 -2.97 -7.52 -19.22
N ALA A 93 -2.43 -8.37 -20.09
CA ALA A 93 -3.22 -9.31 -20.88
C ALA A 93 -3.93 -10.37 -20.02
N SER A 94 -3.46 -10.65 -18.78
CA SER A 94 -4.13 -11.55 -17.84
C SER A 94 -5.45 -10.98 -17.30
N VAL A 95 -5.72 -9.68 -17.52
CA VAL A 95 -6.93 -8.98 -17.06
C VAL A 95 -7.60 -8.26 -18.23
N PRO A 96 -8.23 -8.98 -19.18
CA PRO A 96 -8.81 -8.38 -20.40
C PRO A 96 -9.95 -7.38 -20.11
N GLN A 97 -10.55 -7.43 -18.91
CA GLN A 97 -11.60 -6.51 -18.46
C GLN A 97 -11.08 -5.07 -18.23
N LEU A 98 -9.76 -4.86 -18.18
CA LEU A 98 -9.19 -3.51 -18.05
C LEU A 98 -9.63 -2.58 -19.17
N LYS A 99 -9.82 -3.09 -20.40
CA LYS A 99 -10.30 -2.32 -21.57
C LYS A 99 -11.70 -1.70 -21.37
N ASP A 100 -12.49 -2.27 -20.46
CA ASP A 100 -13.85 -1.82 -20.21
C ASP A 100 -13.91 -0.64 -19.22
N ILE A 101 -12.79 -0.38 -18.48
CA ILE A 101 -12.71 0.65 -17.44
C ILE A 101 -11.66 1.75 -17.71
N ALA A 102 -10.66 1.48 -18.56
CA ALA A 102 -9.61 2.45 -18.88
C ALA A 102 -8.88 2.13 -20.19
N ASN A 103 -8.25 3.15 -20.77
CA ASN A 103 -7.24 3.00 -21.82
C ASN A 103 -5.90 2.69 -21.13
N VAL A 104 -5.53 1.43 -21.04
CA VAL A 104 -4.35 0.99 -20.30
C VAL A 104 -3.15 0.79 -21.22
N THR A 105 -2.00 1.35 -20.83
CA THR A 105 -0.72 1.09 -21.50
C THR A 105 0.34 0.73 -20.47
N GLY A 106 1.19 -0.25 -20.79
CA GLY A 106 2.24 -0.75 -19.89
C GLY A 106 3.63 -0.19 -20.22
N GLU A 107 4.46 -0.06 -19.20
CA GLU A 107 5.89 0.24 -19.32
C GLU A 107 6.69 -0.56 -18.29
N GLN A 108 7.70 -1.29 -18.75
CA GLN A 108 8.62 -2.01 -17.86
C GLN A 108 9.72 -1.07 -17.39
N VAL A 109 9.69 -0.64 -16.13
CA VAL A 109 10.70 0.22 -15.51
C VAL A 109 11.88 -0.60 -14.98
N ALA A 110 11.56 -1.72 -14.34
CA ALA A 110 12.50 -2.73 -13.83
C ALA A 110 11.81 -4.10 -13.78
N ASN A 111 12.57 -5.15 -13.52
CA ASN A 111 12.06 -6.50 -13.34
C ASN A 111 12.85 -7.22 -12.26
N VAL A 112 12.63 -6.82 -11.00
CA VAL A 112 13.36 -7.29 -9.83
C VAL A 112 12.41 -7.75 -8.72
N GLY A 113 12.90 -8.58 -7.82
CA GLY A 113 12.27 -8.74 -6.51
C GLY A 113 12.37 -7.43 -5.72
N SER A 114 11.35 -7.11 -4.92
CA SER A 114 11.31 -5.81 -4.25
C SER A 114 12.44 -5.60 -3.25
N GLU A 115 13.02 -6.66 -2.70
CA GLU A 115 14.20 -6.64 -1.84
C GLU A 115 15.46 -6.10 -2.56
N ASN A 116 15.44 -6.08 -3.88
CA ASN A 116 16.53 -5.57 -4.74
C ASN A 116 16.25 -4.18 -5.33
N VAL A 117 15.19 -3.50 -4.87
CA VAL A 117 14.93 -2.10 -5.24
C VAL A 117 15.92 -1.22 -4.50
N ASP A 118 16.85 -0.63 -5.24
CA ASP A 118 17.86 0.28 -4.72
C ASP A 118 17.45 1.76 -4.86
N ASP A 119 18.24 2.65 -4.28
CA ASP A 119 17.99 4.10 -4.30
C ASP A 119 18.03 4.68 -5.72
N ALA A 120 18.82 4.10 -6.64
CA ALA A 120 18.88 4.51 -8.04
C ALA A 120 17.56 4.17 -8.76
N LEU A 121 17.01 3.00 -8.51
CA LEU A 121 15.71 2.59 -9.07
C LEU A 121 14.57 3.41 -8.48
N LEU A 122 14.57 3.72 -7.17
CA LEU A 122 13.60 4.62 -6.55
C LEU A 122 13.60 6.00 -7.22
N LEU A 123 14.78 6.60 -7.42
CA LEU A 123 14.92 7.89 -8.11
C LEU A 123 14.47 7.81 -9.57
N LYS A 124 14.84 6.74 -10.29
CA LYS A 124 14.42 6.50 -11.67
C LYS A 124 12.91 6.43 -11.78
N LEU A 125 12.26 5.64 -10.91
CA LEU A 125 10.81 5.46 -10.86
C LEU A 125 10.11 6.79 -10.57
N ALA A 126 10.53 7.53 -9.53
CA ALA A 126 9.94 8.81 -9.16
C ALA A 126 10.04 9.86 -10.28
N LYS A 127 11.20 9.97 -10.92
CA LYS A 127 11.39 10.88 -12.08
C LYS A 127 10.49 10.47 -13.24
N ARG A 128 10.33 9.15 -13.49
CA ARG A 128 9.45 8.67 -14.56
C ARG A 128 7.98 8.95 -14.25
N VAL A 129 7.54 8.71 -13.02
CA VAL A 129 6.18 9.03 -12.54
C VAL A 129 5.89 10.53 -12.73
N ASN A 130 6.77 11.40 -12.21
CA ASN A 130 6.59 12.85 -12.35
C ASN A 130 6.55 13.30 -13.82
N LYS A 131 7.41 12.74 -14.68
CA LYS A 131 7.41 13.04 -16.12
C LYS A 131 6.08 12.65 -16.77
N LEU A 132 5.53 11.48 -16.44
CA LEU A 132 4.27 11.01 -17.02
C LEU A 132 3.07 11.81 -16.53
N LEU A 133 3.04 12.17 -15.24
CA LEU A 133 1.92 12.94 -14.66
C LEU A 133 1.87 14.40 -15.16
N ASN A 134 2.99 14.93 -15.68
CA ASN A 134 3.02 16.22 -16.35
C ASN A 134 2.46 16.17 -17.78
N ASP A 135 2.17 15.00 -18.33
CA ASP A 135 1.53 14.81 -19.62
C ASP A 135 0.01 14.84 -19.45
N ASP A 136 -0.67 15.75 -20.15
CA ASP A 136 -2.13 15.88 -20.11
C ASP A 136 -2.86 14.65 -20.67
N GLN A 137 -2.17 13.81 -21.44
CA GLN A 137 -2.72 12.56 -21.95
C GLN A 137 -2.68 11.40 -20.92
N VAL A 138 -2.14 11.61 -19.72
CA VAL A 138 -2.09 10.63 -18.64
C VAL A 138 -2.98 11.10 -17.51
N ASP A 139 -4.02 10.33 -17.21
CA ASP A 139 -4.99 10.65 -16.14
C ASP A 139 -4.60 10.06 -14.79
N GLY A 140 -3.83 8.95 -14.78
CA GLY A 140 -3.38 8.29 -13.56
C GLY A 140 -2.28 7.26 -13.82
N ILE A 141 -1.62 6.84 -12.76
CA ILE A 141 -0.55 5.83 -12.80
C ILE A 141 -0.87 4.68 -11.84
N VAL A 142 -0.66 3.47 -12.31
CA VAL A 142 -0.61 2.25 -11.50
C VAL A 142 0.83 1.72 -11.50
N ILE A 143 1.34 1.30 -10.34
CA ILE A 143 2.69 0.74 -10.22
C ILE A 143 2.55 -0.68 -9.69
N THR A 144 2.93 -1.69 -10.49
CA THR A 144 3.01 -3.06 -10.00
C THR A 144 4.36 -3.28 -9.33
N HIS A 145 4.35 -3.81 -8.10
CA HIS A 145 5.52 -3.89 -7.23
C HIS A 145 5.52 -5.19 -6.42
N GLY A 146 6.70 -5.68 -6.05
CA GLY A 146 6.83 -6.77 -5.09
C GLY A 146 6.47 -6.31 -3.68
N THR A 147 5.85 -7.22 -2.90
CA THR A 147 5.20 -6.84 -1.63
C THR A 147 6.15 -6.57 -0.47
N ASP A 148 7.41 -7.08 -0.50
CA ASP A 148 8.30 -7.01 0.67
C ASP A 148 8.72 -5.57 1.02
N THR A 149 8.98 -4.73 0.01
CA THR A 149 9.34 -3.33 0.21
C THR A 149 8.35 -2.35 -0.46
N LEU A 150 7.16 -2.84 -0.82
CA LEU A 150 6.12 -2.02 -1.46
C LEU A 150 5.80 -0.75 -0.67
N GLU A 151 5.67 -0.85 0.65
CA GLU A 151 5.35 0.27 1.52
C GLU A 151 6.42 1.37 1.52
N GLU A 152 7.70 1.01 1.34
CA GLU A 152 8.83 1.94 1.26
C GLU A 152 8.78 2.73 -0.05
N THR A 153 8.63 2.02 -1.18
CA THR A 153 8.47 2.65 -2.50
C THR A 153 7.22 3.53 -2.55
N ALA A 154 6.10 3.06 -2.03
CA ALA A 154 4.85 3.82 -2.00
C ALA A 154 5.01 5.11 -1.17
N TYR A 155 5.64 5.04 0.02
CA TYR A 155 5.85 6.20 0.85
C TYR A 155 6.89 7.17 0.25
N PHE A 156 7.95 6.67 -0.38
CA PHE A 156 8.88 7.52 -1.12
C PHE A 156 8.16 8.33 -2.19
N LEU A 157 7.35 7.68 -3.03
CA LEU A 157 6.55 8.35 -4.06
C LEU A 157 5.53 9.33 -3.47
N HIS A 158 4.93 8.99 -2.32
CA HIS A 158 4.00 9.86 -1.59
C HIS A 158 4.63 11.22 -1.20
N LEU A 159 5.95 11.22 -0.97
CA LEU A 159 6.72 12.40 -0.60
C LEU A 159 7.27 13.18 -1.81
N VAL A 160 7.47 12.54 -2.98
CA VAL A 160 8.23 13.16 -4.09
C VAL A 160 7.44 13.33 -5.39
N VAL A 161 6.25 12.78 -5.50
CA VAL A 161 5.35 13.02 -6.64
C VAL A 161 4.84 14.45 -6.59
N LYS A 162 4.80 15.14 -7.76
CA LYS A 162 4.42 16.54 -7.88
C LYS A 162 3.13 16.72 -8.69
N SER A 163 2.12 15.92 -8.37
CA SER A 163 0.83 15.95 -9.05
C SER A 163 -0.28 15.50 -8.11
N ASP A 164 -1.49 15.97 -8.37
CA ASP A 164 -2.70 15.51 -7.70
C ASP A 164 -3.39 14.36 -8.45
N LYS A 165 -2.89 14.00 -9.66
CA LYS A 165 -3.40 12.86 -10.41
C LYS A 165 -3.18 11.56 -9.61
N PRO A 166 -4.11 10.58 -9.69
CA PRO A 166 -4.01 9.34 -8.93
C PRO A 166 -2.73 8.56 -9.21
N VAL A 167 -2.07 8.09 -8.16
CA VAL A 167 -0.98 7.11 -8.21
C VAL A 167 -1.31 5.97 -7.27
N VAL A 168 -1.41 4.75 -7.81
CA VAL A 168 -1.79 3.55 -7.05
C VAL A 168 -0.70 2.51 -7.16
N VAL A 169 -0.15 2.09 -6.03
CA VAL A 169 0.83 0.99 -5.96
C VAL A 169 0.08 -0.29 -5.61
N VAL A 170 0.38 -1.36 -6.32
CA VAL A 170 -0.29 -2.65 -6.21
C VAL A 170 0.71 -3.80 -6.29
N GLY A 171 0.42 -4.87 -5.57
CA GLY A 171 1.17 -6.12 -5.62
C GLY A 171 0.24 -7.32 -5.52
N SER A 172 0.83 -8.51 -5.35
CA SER A 172 0.10 -9.71 -4.99
C SER A 172 0.89 -10.54 -3.99
N MET A 173 0.19 -11.30 -3.17
CA MET A 173 0.81 -12.21 -2.20
C MET A 173 1.04 -13.61 -2.79
N ARG A 174 0.36 -13.93 -3.90
CA ARG A 174 0.50 -15.20 -4.63
C ARG A 174 1.05 -14.93 -6.04
N PRO A 175 1.90 -15.82 -6.58
CA PRO A 175 2.39 -15.67 -7.95
C PRO A 175 1.25 -15.83 -8.96
N ALA A 176 1.45 -15.29 -10.16
CA ALA A 176 0.43 -15.32 -11.21
C ALA A 176 0.03 -16.75 -11.65
N SER A 177 0.92 -17.76 -11.45
CA SER A 177 0.64 -19.17 -11.74
C SER A 177 -0.18 -19.89 -10.67
N ALA A 178 -0.35 -19.32 -9.47
CA ALA A 178 -0.96 -20.01 -8.35
C ALA A 178 -2.49 -20.14 -8.50
N ILE A 179 -3.04 -21.25 -7.96
CA ILE A 179 -4.48 -21.36 -7.73
C ILE A 179 -4.94 -20.20 -6.85
N SER A 180 -6.00 -19.50 -7.24
CA SER A 180 -6.51 -18.32 -6.54
C SER A 180 -5.45 -17.19 -6.41
N ALA A 181 -4.67 -16.95 -7.49
CA ALA A 181 -3.80 -15.79 -7.57
C ALA A 181 -4.58 -14.50 -7.34
N ASP A 182 -4.11 -13.65 -6.42
CA ASP A 182 -4.78 -12.39 -6.08
C ASP A 182 -4.39 -11.21 -7.00
N GLY A 183 -3.30 -11.38 -7.78
CA GLY A 183 -2.76 -10.34 -8.64
C GLY A 183 -3.74 -9.79 -9.68
N PRO A 184 -4.48 -10.62 -10.45
CA PRO A 184 -5.41 -10.14 -11.48
C PRO A 184 -6.48 -9.20 -10.93
N LEU A 185 -7.14 -9.56 -9.82
CA LEU A 185 -8.16 -8.70 -9.21
C LEU A 185 -7.54 -7.45 -8.57
N ASN A 186 -6.39 -7.58 -7.90
CA ASN A 186 -5.68 -6.43 -7.35
C ASN A 186 -5.29 -5.42 -8.45
N LEU A 187 -4.82 -5.89 -9.62
CA LEU A 187 -4.50 -5.00 -10.75
C LEU A 187 -5.76 -4.32 -11.30
N TYR A 188 -6.85 -5.08 -11.47
CA TYR A 188 -8.13 -4.51 -11.92
C TYR A 188 -8.59 -3.39 -10.98
N HIS A 189 -8.55 -3.63 -9.67
CA HIS A 189 -8.90 -2.64 -8.66
C HIS A 189 -7.97 -1.42 -8.69
N ALA A 190 -6.67 -1.62 -8.84
CA ALA A 190 -5.72 -0.50 -8.94
C ALA A 190 -6.01 0.42 -10.12
N VAL A 191 -6.30 -0.16 -11.30
CA VAL A 191 -6.67 0.62 -12.49
C VAL A 191 -8.01 1.32 -12.29
N LYS A 192 -8.99 0.64 -11.69
CA LYS A 192 -10.30 1.23 -11.39
C LYS A 192 -10.20 2.40 -10.44
N ILE A 193 -9.41 2.29 -9.36
CA ILE A 193 -9.12 3.40 -8.44
C ILE A 193 -8.46 4.56 -9.20
N ALA A 194 -7.42 4.28 -9.99
CA ALA A 194 -6.69 5.31 -10.73
C ALA A 194 -7.57 6.03 -11.77
N SER A 195 -8.64 5.40 -12.23
CA SER A 195 -9.62 5.96 -13.19
C SER A 195 -10.74 6.76 -12.50
N THR A 196 -10.84 6.69 -11.16
CA THR A 196 -11.91 7.31 -10.39
C THR A 196 -11.55 8.76 -10.05
N LYS A 197 -12.49 9.70 -10.28
CA LYS A 197 -12.26 11.14 -10.05
C LYS A 197 -11.97 11.46 -8.59
N GLU A 198 -12.62 10.76 -7.68
CA GLU A 198 -12.50 10.90 -6.23
C GLU A 198 -11.12 10.46 -5.70
N ALA A 199 -10.34 9.73 -6.51
CA ALA A 199 -8.97 9.35 -6.19
C ALA A 199 -7.95 10.50 -6.34
N LYS A 200 -8.35 11.59 -7.03
CA LYS A 200 -7.51 12.77 -7.21
C LYS A 200 -7.25 13.46 -5.87
N GLY A 201 -6.01 13.84 -5.61
CA GLY A 201 -5.62 14.53 -4.38
C GLY A 201 -5.49 13.64 -3.14
N LYS A 202 -5.65 12.31 -3.28
CA LYS A 202 -5.51 11.35 -2.16
C LYS A 202 -4.06 10.93 -1.87
N GLY A 203 -3.08 11.57 -2.52
CA GLY A 203 -1.68 11.17 -2.42
C GLY A 203 -1.41 9.85 -3.16
N VAL A 204 -0.30 9.19 -2.83
CA VAL A 204 -0.03 7.84 -3.32
C VAL A 204 -0.81 6.85 -2.47
N MET A 205 -1.57 6.00 -3.14
CA MET A 205 -2.41 4.96 -2.55
C MET A 205 -1.79 3.59 -2.75
N VAL A 206 -2.13 2.67 -1.86
CA VAL A 206 -1.81 1.25 -1.99
C VAL A 206 -3.11 0.46 -1.96
N THR A 207 -3.25 -0.49 -2.89
CA THR A 207 -4.42 -1.38 -2.91
C THR A 207 -4.00 -2.83 -3.03
N LEU A 208 -4.50 -3.65 -2.13
CA LEU A 208 -4.51 -5.11 -2.15
C LEU A 208 -5.73 -5.57 -1.35
N ASN A 209 -6.27 -6.75 -1.71
CA ASN A 209 -7.35 -7.38 -0.94
C ASN A 209 -8.54 -6.43 -0.69
N ASP A 210 -9.01 -5.75 -1.76
CA ASP A 210 -10.18 -4.86 -1.79
C ASP A 210 -10.07 -3.59 -0.92
N ARG A 211 -8.89 -3.31 -0.35
CA ARG A 211 -8.65 -2.15 0.52
C ARG A 211 -7.87 -1.07 -0.19
N ILE A 212 -8.19 0.18 0.14
CA ILE A 212 -7.46 1.36 -0.33
C ILE A 212 -6.84 2.04 0.88
N ALA A 213 -5.53 2.12 0.91
CA ALA A 213 -4.79 2.72 2.02
C ALA A 213 -3.91 3.88 1.57
N SER A 214 -3.65 4.83 2.46
CA SER A 214 -2.60 5.82 2.27
C SER A 214 -1.23 5.16 2.37
N ALA A 215 -0.32 5.49 1.47
CA ALA A 215 1.06 5.02 1.50
C ALA A 215 1.76 5.30 2.84
N ARG A 216 1.36 6.34 3.56
CA ARG A 216 1.93 6.69 4.86
C ARG A 216 1.69 5.63 5.93
N PHE A 217 0.50 5.01 5.95
CA PHE A 217 0.07 4.18 7.07
C PHE A 217 0.00 2.68 6.76
N ILE A 218 0.00 2.32 5.48
CA ILE A 218 -0.04 0.90 5.10
C ILE A 218 1.27 0.19 5.45
N THR A 219 1.18 -1.03 5.97
CA THR A 219 2.34 -1.88 6.23
C THR A 219 2.04 -3.36 5.99
N LYS A 220 3.06 -4.12 5.60
CA LYS A 220 2.96 -5.58 5.45
C LYS A 220 3.08 -6.23 6.83
N THR A 221 1.98 -6.75 7.34
CA THR A 221 1.88 -7.33 8.69
C THR A 221 1.98 -8.85 8.73
N ASN A 222 1.96 -9.50 7.58
CA ASN A 222 2.05 -10.96 7.48
C ASN A 222 2.93 -11.36 6.31
N THR A 223 3.59 -12.50 6.42
CA THR A 223 4.56 -12.98 5.44
C THR A 223 3.93 -13.59 4.19
N THR A 224 2.74 -14.20 4.27
CA THR A 224 2.19 -15.06 3.20
C THR A 224 0.71 -14.87 2.88
N THR A 225 -0.12 -14.42 3.82
CA THR A 225 -1.58 -14.32 3.58
C THR A 225 -1.92 -13.20 2.61
N THR A 226 -3.00 -13.34 1.85
CA THR A 226 -3.48 -12.29 0.95
C THR A 226 -3.91 -11.03 1.71
N ASP A 227 -4.38 -11.17 2.94
CA ASP A 227 -4.76 -10.08 3.85
C ASP A 227 -3.57 -9.58 4.69
N SER A 228 -2.41 -9.37 4.05
CA SER A 228 -1.15 -8.97 4.71
C SER A 228 -1.02 -7.48 4.95
N PHE A 229 -1.57 -6.65 4.08
CA PHE A 229 -1.38 -5.21 4.14
C PHE A 229 -2.44 -4.55 5.01
N LYS A 230 -2.00 -3.87 6.08
CA LYS A 230 -2.88 -3.26 7.08
C LYS A 230 -2.50 -1.80 7.33
N SER A 231 -3.51 -1.00 7.61
CA SER A 231 -3.41 0.32 8.21
C SER A 231 -4.04 0.23 9.60
N LEU A 232 -3.23 -0.21 10.57
CA LEU A 232 -3.73 -0.79 11.83
C LEU A 232 -4.54 0.19 12.67
N GLU A 233 -4.03 1.39 12.93
CA GLU A 233 -4.70 2.38 13.80
C GLU A 233 -5.42 3.46 13.02
N GLN A 234 -4.82 3.92 11.91
CA GLN A 234 -5.37 5.01 11.12
C GLN A 234 -6.45 4.56 10.14
N GLY A 235 -6.57 3.24 9.93
CA GLY A 235 -7.55 2.64 9.04
C GLY A 235 -7.24 2.85 7.55
N TYR A 236 -8.12 2.33 6.73
CA TYR A 236 -8.08 2.50 5.28
C TYR A 236 -8.75 3.82 4.89
N ILE A 237 -8.33 4.41 3.78
CA ILE A 237 -8.97 5.61 3.23
C ILE A 237 -10.18 5.27 2.36
N GLY A 238 -10.35 4.02 1.98
CA GLY A 238 -11.47 3.53 1.19
C GLY A 238 -11.41 2.03 0.98
N GLU A 239 -12.37 1.54 0.22
CA GLU A 239 -12.47 0.14 -0.18
C GLU A 239 -13.16 -0.01 -1.54
N ILE A 240 -13.06 -1.20 -2.11
CA ILE A 240 -13.78 -1.59 -3.30
C ILE A 240 -14.71 -2.74 -2.94
N ALA A 241 -16.00 -2.56 -3.21
CA ALA A 241 -17.01 -3.58 -3.03
C ALA A 241 -17.76 -3.79 -4.35
N GLY A 242 -17.56 -4.96 -4.96
CA GLY A 242 -18.03 -5.23 -6.32
C GLY A 242 -17.44 -4.22 -7.30
N GLU A 243 -18.29 -3.45 -7.97
CA GLU A 243 -17.88 -2.45 -8.95
C GLU A 243 -17.75 -1.02 -8.38
N VAL A 244 -17.90 -0.83 -7.07
CA VAL A 244 -17.95 0.50 -6.45
C VAL A 244 -16.65 0.78 -5.70
N VAL A 245 -15.98 1.87 -6.06
CA VAL A 245 -14.86 2.45 -5.30
C VAL A 245 -15.44 3.48 -4.32
N SER A 246 -15.17 3.29 -3.04
CA SER A 246 -15.67 4.17 -1.97
C SER A 246 -14.50 4.74 -1.18
N PHE A 247 -14.48 6.05 -1.00
CA PHE A 247 -13.53 6.74 -0.12
C PHE A 247 -14.27 7.25 1.13
N TYR A 248 -13.70 7.02 2.30
CA TYR A 248 -14.26 7.41 3.59
C TYR A 248 -13.42 8.47 4.29
N ASN A 249 -12.09 8.48 4.03
CA ASN A 249 -11.12 9.32 4.70
C ASN A 249 -10.17 9.97 3.70
N GLU A 250 -9.47 11.01 4.18
CA GLU A 250 -8.42 11.71 3.44
C GLU A 250 -7.12 11.74 4.24
N PRO A 251 -5.96 11.66 3.58
CA PRO A 251 -4.69 11.92 4.25
C PRO A 251 -4.65 13.35 4.78
N THR A 252 -4.29 13.52 6.05
CA THR A 252 -4.20 14.83 6.71
C THR A 252 -2.79 15.40 6.75
N ARG A 253 -1.77 14.56 6.53
CA ARG A 253 -0.37 14.97 6.44
C ARG A 253 -0.05 15.41 5.03
N LYS A 254 0.91 16.32 4.87
CA LYS A 254 1.35 16.80 3.56
C LYS A 254 1.94 15.68 2.70
N HIS A 255 1.61 15.69 1.42
CA HIS A 255 2.06 14.70 0.46
C HIS A 255 2.11 15.28 -0.96
N THR A 256 2.60 14.52 -1.91
CA THR A 256 2.61 14.78 -3.35
C THR A 256 2.86 16.24 -3.72
N SER A 257 1.90 16.93 -4.32
CA SER A 257 2.04 18.33 -4.75
C SER A 257 2.35 19.29 -3.60
N GLU A 258 1.90 18.99 -2.37
CA GLU A 258 2.16 19.81 -1.17
C GLU A 258 3.52 19.54 -0.51
N SER A 259 4.21 18.46 -0.91
CA SER A 259 5.52 18.12 -0.38
C SER A 259 6.60 19.06 -0.92
N GLU A 260 7.56 19.43 -0.07
CA GLU A 260 8.71 20.23 -0.49
C GLU A 260 9.87 19.42 -1.09
N PHE A 261 9.78 18.08 -1.04
CA PHE A 261 10.83 17.24 -1.58
C PHE A 261 10.73 17.13 -3.10
N ASP A 262 11.76 17.59 -3.80
CA ASP A 262 11.89 17.51 -5.26
C ASP A 262 13.15 16.71 -5.62
N VAL A 263 12.93 15.58 -6.27
CA VAL A 263 14.01 14.67 -6.70
C VAL A 263 14.49 14.90 -8.13
N SER A 264 13.95 15.89 -8.83
CA SER A 264 14.30 16.15 -10.26
C SER A 264 15.81 16.32 -10.48
N LYS A 265 16.49 16.99 -9.56
CA LYS A 265 17.94 17.27 -9.61
C LYS A 265 18.78 16.34 -8.74
N ILE A 266 18.15 15.48 -7.95
CA ILE A 266 18.87 14.54 -7.06
C ILE A 266 19.46 13.42 -7.93
N LYS A 267 20.77 13.19 -7.80
CA LYS A 267 21.49 12.11 -8.48
C LYS A 267 21.64 10.88 -7.59
N GLU A 268 21.79 11.10 -6.29
CA GLU A 268 22.05 10.07 -5.29
C GLU A 268 21.35 10.46 -3.98
N LEU A 269 20.81 9.47 -3.26
CA LEU A 269 20.21 9.66 -1.95
C LEU A 269 21.28 9.45 -0.86
N PRO A 270 21.20 10.17 0.26
CA PRO A 270 22.13 9.96 1.39
C PRO A 270 21.92 8.55 1.97
N GLN A 271 23.01 7.86 2.31
CA GLN A 271 22.95 6.58 3.01
C GLN A 271 22.32 6.76 4.38
N VAL A 272 21.25 6.00 4.64
CA VAL A 272 20.58 5.92 5.95
C VAL A 272 20.39 4.44 6.28
N ASP A 273 20.91 4.02 7.41
CA ASP A 273 20.85 2.63 7.87
C ASP A 273 19.76 2.47 8.95
N ILE A 274 19.14 1.29 9.01
CA ILE A 274 18.23 0.91 10.10
C ILE A 274 19.00 -0.04 11.03
N LEU A 275 19.12 0.31 12.30
CA LEU A 275 19.67 -0.56 13.33
C LEU A 275 18.53 -1.15 14.15
N TYR A 276 18.43 -2.48 14.17
CA TYR A 276 17.40 -3.16 14.92
C TYR A 276 17.80 -3.33 16.38
N GLY A 277 17.10 -2.66 17.29
CA GLY A 277 17.33 -2.74 18.73
C GLY A 277 16.80 -4.07 19.29
N TYR A 278 17.60 -4.72 20.14
CA TYR A 278 17.27 -5.96 20.81
C TYR A 278 17.87 -5.97 22.22
N GLN A 279 17.48 -6.96 23.03
CA GLN A 279 18.04 -7.09 24.37
C GLN A 279 19.56 -7.28 24.31
N ASN A 280 20.31 -6.42 25.00
CA ASN A 280 21.76 -6.40 25.01
C ASN A 280 22.41 -6.01 23.65
N ASP A 281 21.75 -5.14 22.87
CA ASP A 281 22.36 -4.52 21.69
C ASP A 281 23.58 -3.64 22.09
N GLN A 282 24.53 -3.54 21.17
CA GLN A 282 25.85 -2.99 21.48
C GLN A 282 26.22 -1.81 20.57
N LYS A 283 27.08 -0.95 21.09
CA LYS A 283 27.59 0.26 20.43
C LYS A 283 28.23 -0.02 19.05
N TYR A 284 28.88 -1.17 18.86
CA TYR A 284 29.64 -1.47 17.63
C TYR A 284 28.79 -1.38 16.35
N MET A 285 27.49 -1.59 16.44
CA MET A 285 26.59 -1.48 15.28
C MET A 285 26.53 -0.04 14.76
N TYR A 286 26.48 0.92 15.67
CA TYR A 286 26.52 2.36 15.36
C TYR A 286 27.88 2.76 14.78
N ASP A 287 28.96 2.28 15.38
CA ASP A 287 30.32 2.52 14.89
C ASP A 287 30.50 1.97 13.46
N ALA A 288 29.92 0.80 13.15
CA ALA A 288 29.97 0.21 11.83
C ALA A 288 29.19 1.04 10.80
N ALA A 289 27.99 1.50 11.13
CA ALA A 289 27.17 2.36 10.26
C ALA A 289 27.89 3.68 9.95
N VAL A 290 28.46 4.34 10.98
CA VAL A 290 29.25 5.55 10.80
C VAL A 290 30.48 5.30 9.93
N LYS A 291 31.20 4.19 10.16
CA LYS A 291 32.39 3.81 9.38
C LYS A 291 32.04 3.52 7.92
N SER A 292 30.86 2.98 7.63
CA SER A 292 30.38 2.73 6.25
C SER A 292 29.97 4.00 5.51
N GLY A 293 29.88 5.14 6.20
CA GLY A 293 29.56 6.44 5.59
C GLY A 293 28.12 6.89 5.76
N ALA A 294 27.33 6.22 6.62
CA ALA A 294 25.94 6.62 6.92
C ALA A 294 25.84 8.11 7.27
N LYS A 295 24.85 8.79 6.70
CA LYS A 295 24.50 10.18 7.00
C LYS A 295 23.33 10.26 7.99
N GLY A 296 22.61 9.17 8.13
CA GLY A 296 21.53 9.00 9.08
C GLY A 296 21.47 7.57 9.59
N ILE A 297 20.95 7.41 10.78
CA ILE A 297 20.63 6.13 11.41
C ILE A 297 19.20 6.19 11.95
N VAL A 298 18.38 5.21 11.58
CA VAL A 298 17.09 4.98 12.21
C VAL A 298 17.22 3.79 13.15
N VAL A 299 16.84 3.97 14.41
CA VAL A 299 16.87 2.89 15.39
C VAL A 299 15.47 2.29 15.48
N ALA A 300 15.31 1.04 15.06
CA ALA A 300 14.11 0.24 15.31
C ALA A 300 14.13 -0.22 16.77
N ALA A 301 13.89 0.69 17.70
CA ALA A 301 14.05 0.52 19.13
C ALA A 301 12.86 -0.24 19.76
N ALA A 302 12.94 -0.51 21.06
CA ALA A 302 11.86 -1.18 21.78
C ALA A 302 10.77 -0.19 22.22
N GLY A 303 9.51 -0.66 22.29
CA GLY A 303 8.38 0.11 22.81
C GLY A 303 8.28 1.52 22.23
N ASN A 304 8.24 2.56 23.07
CA ASN A 304 8.21 3.98 22.66
C ASN A 304 9.59 4.51 22.21
N GLY A 305 10.32 3.73 21.41
CA GLY A 305 11.66 4.16 20.97
C GLY A 305 12.74 4.03 22.04
N THR A 306 12.55 3.17 23.06
CA THR A 306 13.49 2.96 24.15
C THR A 306 14.74 2.24 23.66
N MET A 307 15.91 2.80 24.01
CA MET A 307 17.23 2.30 23.62
C MET A 307 18.00 1.83 24.84
N SER A 308 18.89 0.84 24.66
CA SER A 308 19.82 0.42 25.72
C SER A 308 20.86 1.49 26.00
N THR A 309 21.54 1.39 27.14
CA THR A 309 22.64 2.31 27.48
C THR A 309 23.74 2.31 26.41
N GLU A 310 24.09 1.13 25.88
CA GLU A 310 25.13 1.01 24.86
C GLU A 310 24.67 1.55 23.50
N ALA A 311 23.37 1.37 23.16
CA ALA A 311 22.78 1.97 21.98
C ALA A 311 22.77 3.52 22.06
N ILE A 312 22.40 4.09 23.23
CA ILE A 312 22.44 5.54 23.44
C ILE A 312 23.86 6.08 23.28
N LYS A 313 24.87 5.40 23.85
CA LYS A 313 26.28 5.79 23.68
C LYS A 313 26.68 5.78 22.20
N GLY A 314 26.35 4.70 21.49
CA GLY A 314 26.65 4.57 20.06
C GLY A 314 25.99 5.65 19.21
N ALA A 315 24.69 5.90 19.45
CA ALA A 315 23.91 6.92 18.79
C ALA A 315 24.46 8.34 19.06
N THR A 316 24.79 8.64 20.33
CA THR A 316 25.40 9.93 20.72
C THR A 316 26.76 10.14 20.04
N ASP A 317 27.57 9.10 19.94
CA ASP A 317 28.87 9.20 19.25
C ASP A 317 28.69 9.33 17.72
N ALA A 318 27.63 8.79 17.15
CA ALA A 318 27.26 9.03 15.74
C ALA A 318 26.85 10.50 15.52
N VAL A 319 26.04 11.06 16.40
CA VAL A 319 25.64 12.49 16.33
C VAL A 319 26.85 13.41 16.37
N LYS A 320 27.85 13.15 17.24
CA LYS A 320 29.12 13.91 17.27
C LYS A 320 29.94 13.85 15.97
N LYS A 321 29.60 12.91 15.07
CA LYS A 321 30.20 12.74 13.73
C LYS A 321 29.26 13.18 12.60
N ASP A 322 28.33 14.09 12.88
CA ASP A 322 27.38 14.67 11.95
C ASP A 322 26.40 13.65 11.31
N VAL A 323 26.09 12.55 12.00
CA VAL A 323 25.06 11.58 11.61
C VAL A 323 23.78 11.89 12.36
N VAL A 324 22.68 12.08 11.63
CA VAL A 324 21.35 12.30 12.25
C VAL A 324 20.78 10.98 12.73
N VAL A 325 20.35 10.92 13.99
CA VAL A 325 19.78 9.71 14.58
C VAL A 325 18.28 9.91 14.83
N VAL A 326 17.49 8.96 14.35
CA VAL A 326 16.02 8.93 14.51
C VAL A 326 15.65 7.71 15.35
N ARG A 327 14.96 7.94 16.46
CA ARG A 327 14.32 6.87 17.25
C ARG A 327 12.98 6.51 16.61
N SER A 328 12.83 5.26 16.20
CA SER A 328 11.59 4.65 15.76
C SER A 328 11.33 3.39 16.60
N SER A 329 10.28 2.64 16.29
CA SER A 329 9.93 1.45 17.07
C SER A 329 9.80 0.19 16.21
N ARG A 330 10.36 -0.92 16.70
CA ARG A 330 10.13 -2.25 16.16
C ARG A 330 8.76 -2.84 16.49
N ALA A 331 7.96 -2.13 17.28
CA ALA A 331 6.59 -2.56 17.61
C ALA A 331 5.67 -2.56 16.36
N GLY A 332 6.09 -1.86 15.28
CA GLY A 332 5.39 -1.84 14.00
C GLY A 332 4.16 -0.95 13.96
N ASN A 333 3.75 -0.38 15.11
CA ASN A 333 2.59 0.48 15.23
C ASN A 333 2.69 1.40 16.46
N GLY A 334 1.92 2.49 16.50
CA GLY A 334 1.93 3.47 17.57
C GLY A 334 2.83 4.68 17.28
N ILE A 335 2.91 5.58 18.24
CA ILE A 335 3.67 6.85 18.13
C ILE A 335 4.90 6.75 19.01
N VAL A 336 6.08 7.05 18.44
CA VAL A 336 7.29 7.33 19.21
C VAL A 336 7.31 8.81 19.57
N THR A 337 7.07 9.09 20.85
CA THR A 337 6.97 10.45 21.37
C THR A 337 8.33 11.10 21.50
N HIS A 338 8.38 12.43 21.32
CA HIS A 338 9.57 13.20 21.65
C HIS A 338 9.76 13.25 23.17
N GLU A 339 10.97 12.97 23.63
CA GLU A 339 11.34 12.89 25.04
C GLU A 339 12.52 13.79 25.35
N LYS A 340 12.74 14.11 26.64
CA LYS A 340 13.85 14.92 27.11
C LYS A 340 15.21 14.40 26.64
N MET A 341 15.37 13.07 26.52
CA MET A 341 16.60 12.47 26.01
C MET A 341 16.90 12.86 24.55
N ASP A 342 15.85 13.16 23.76
CA ASP A 342 16.03 13.59 22.37
C ASP A 342 16.70 14.97 22.32
N ASP A 343 16.29 15.89 23.22
CA ASP A 343 16.95 17.20 23.34
C ASP A 343 18.38 17.07 23.86
N GLU A 344 18.61 16.21 24.87
CA GLU A 344 19.92 16.00 25.50
C GLU A 344 20.95 15.38 24.54
N HIS A 345 20.50 14.51 23.64
CA HIS A 345 21.37 13.77 22.71
C HIS A 345 21.25 14.21 21.26
N HIS A 346 20.39 15.20 20.95
CA HIS A 346 20.07 15.68 19.60
C HIS A 346 19.52 14.56 18.70
N PHE A 347 18.66 13.70 19.25
CA PHE A 347 17.93 12.69 18.50
C PHE A 347 16.62 13.26 17.95
N VAL A 348 16.05 12.55 17.00
CA VAL A 348 14.74 12.83 16.38
C VAL A 348 13.80 11.69 16.71
N SER A 349 12.55 11.98 17.02
CA SER A 349 11.49 10.97 17.20
C SER A 349 10.70 10.78 15.90
N SER A 350 10.37 9.53 15.57
CA SER A 350 9.75 9.19 14.27
C SER A 350 8.25 9.44 14.18
N ASP A 351 7.60 9.96 15.23
CA ASP A 351 6.13 10.02 15.28
C ASP A 351 5.53 8.62 15.00
N SER A 352 4.57 8.51 14.13
CA SER A 352 3.89 7.27 13.77
C SER A 352 4.52 6.50 12.60
N LEU A 353 5.74 6.89 12.17
CA LEU A 353 6.44 6.17 11.10
C LEU A 353 7.20 4.95 11.66
N ASN A 354 6.94 3.79 11.06
CA ASN A 354 7.75 2.61 11.30
C ASN A 354 9.20 2.82 10.80
N PRO A 355 10.16 1.98 11.19
CA PRO A 355 11.59 2.23 10.89
C PRO A 355 11.89 2.40 9.40
N GLN A 356 11.29 1.60 8.52
CA GLN A 356 11.51 1.65 7.08
C GLN A 356 10.99 2.96 6.46
N LYS A 357 9.83 3.45 6.87
CA LYS A 357 9.31 4.74 6.39
C LYS A 357 10.03 5.92 7.04
N ALA A 358 10.42 5.80 8.32
CA ALA A 358 11.27 6.78 8.96
C ALA A 358 12.61 6.94 8.23
N ARG A 359 13.19 5.82 7.74
CA ARG A 359 14.38 5.83 6.87
C ARG A 359 14.13 6.61 5.57
N ILE A 360 13.04 6.36 4.88
CA ILE A 360 12.68 7.06 3.64
C ILE A 360 12.57 8.58 3.87
N LEU A 361 11.87 8.99 4.93
CA LEU A 361 11.74 10.41 5.24
C LEU A 361 13.10 11.04 5.62
N LEU A 362 13.94 10.34 6.40
CA LEU A 362 15.27 10.83 6.77
C LEU A 362 16.17 10.99 5.54
N MET A 363 16.17 10.04 4.60
CA MET A 363 16.94 10.16 3.35
C MET A 363 16.56 11.45 2.60
N LEU A 364 15.28 11.76 2.47
CA LEU A 364 14.81 12.98 1.82
C LEU A 364 15.13 14.23 2.64
N ALA A 365 14.93 14.20 3.96
CA ALA A 365 15.26 15.31 4.87
C ALA A 365 16.74 15.70 4.79
N LEU A 366 17.62 14.71 4.74
CA LEU A 366 19.08 14.91 4.63
C LEU A 366 19.52 15.54 3.30
N THR A 367 18.68 15.53 2.26
CA THR A 367 18.92 16.33 1.04
C THR A 367 18.73 17.83 1.26
N LYS A 368 18.08 18.23 2.36
CA LYS A 368 17.77 19.63 2.72
C LYS A 368 18.57 20.12 3.92
N THR A 369 18.72 19.31 4.95
CA THR A 369 19.35 19.73 6.22
C THR A 369 19.86 18.54 7.01
N LYS A 370 20.89 18.78 7.83
CA LYS A 370 21.38 17.85 8.87
C LYS A 370 21.02 18.32 10.29
N ASP A 371 20.35 19.45 10.44
CA ASP A 371 19.93 20.00 11.71
C ASP A 371 18.81 19.14 12.31
N PRO A 372 19.02 18.44 13.44
CA PRO A 372 18.03 17.54 14.03
C PRO A 372 16.70 18.23 14.33
N SER A 373 16.73 19.49 14.79
CA SER A 373 15.51 20.24 15.10
C SER A 373 14.67 20.51 13.84
N LYS A 374 15.32 20.81 12.70
CA LYS A 374 14.63 20.95 11.41
C LYS A 374 14.15 19.60 10.88
N VAL A 375 14.97 18.55 11.03
CA VAL A 375 14.56 17.18 10.66
C VAL A 375 13.33 16.76 11.47
N GLN A 376 13.27 17.05 12.79
CA GLN A 376 12.09 16.77 13.62
C GLN A 376 10.81 17.41 13.04
N THR A 377 10.89 18.60 12.46
CA THR A 377 9.71 19.24 11.87
C THR A 377 9.14 18.46 10.69
N TYR A 378 9.97 17.73 9.95
CA TYR A 378 9.49 16.87 8.85
C TYR A 378 8.67 15.69 9.35
N TYR A 379 9.05 15.07 10.46
CA TYR A 379 8.28 13.97 11.05
C TYR A 379 6.91 14.39 11.57
N GLY A 380 6.77 15.64 12.01
CA GLY A 380 5.48 16.23 12.36
C GLY A 380 4.62 16.65 11.15
N LYS A 381 5.26 16.84 9.98
CA LYS A 381 4.62 17.43 8.79
C LYS A 381 4.16 16.37 7.78
N TYR A 382 4.93 15.27 7.63
CA TYR A 382 4.77 14.24 6.61
C TYR A 382 4.33 12.87 7.12
#